data_9d916e2fde41c0862a6434aba48cf4ba
#
_entry.id   9d916e2fde41c0862a6434aba48cf4ba
#
_cell.length_a   1.000
_cell.length_b   1.000
_cell.length_c   1.000
_cell.angle_alpha   90.00
_cell.angle_beta   90.00
_cell.angle_gamma   90.00
#
_symmetry.space_group_name_H-M   'P 1'
#
loop_
_entity.id
_entity.type
_entity.pdbx_description
1 polymer ?
#
loop_
_entity_poly.entity_id
_entity_poly.type
_entity_poly.pdbx_seq_one_letter_code
_entity_poly.pdbx_strand_id
1 'polypeptide(L)'
;MAMQKAYVREDGTTVLKCPYCNHARSVSVAILKEKKKVIRVKCSCQKSYSVNLELRKQFRKNANLRGSYINQSQQDDRGVLLQGKIVVRDLSMGGLGFETMGKCTIQPEDELEVTFTLDDQHSSVIKKWVEVRIVRGKYVGCEFTHANEYDKALGFYLLP
;
A
#
# COMPACT_ATOMS: atom_id res chain seq x y z
N MET A 1 -10.96 17.92 -17.02
CA MET A 1 -11.21 18.21 -15.61
C MET A 1 -10.00 17.83 -14.79
N ALA A 2 -9.42 18.75 -14.05
CA ALA A 2 -8.26 18.43 -13.20
C ALA A 2 -8.71 17.54 -12.05
N MET A 3 -8.10 16.36 -11.93
CA MET A 3 -8.31 15.45 -10.79
C MET A 3 -7.23 15.75 -9.74
N GLN A 4 -7.65 16.23 -8.59
CA GLN A 4 -6.76 16.46 -7.46
C GLN A 4 -6.72 15.24 -6.55
N LYS A 5 -5.58 15.03 -5.91
CA LYS A 5 -5.41 14.02 -4.87
C LYS A 5 -5.43 14.71 -3.50
N ALA A 6 -6.27 14.23 -2.59
CA ALA A 6 -6.35 14.72 -1.22
C ALA A 6 -6.10 13.59 -0.23
N TYR A 7 -5.22 13.83 0.72
CA TYR A 7 -4.85 12.86 1.76
C TYR A 7 -5.73 13.05 2.99
N VAL A 8 -6.27 11.94 3.49
CA VAL A 8 -7.07 11.93 4.71
C VAL A 8 -6.14 11.81 5.92
N ARG A 9 -6.31 12.72 6.89
CA ARG A 9 -5.56 12.73 8.16
C ARG A 9 -6.08 11.65 9.11
N GLU A 10 -5.33 11.39 10.17
CA GLU A 10 -5.71 10.41 11.21
C GLU A 10 -7.03 10.74 11.91
N ASP A 11 -7.35 12.03 12.04
CA ASP A 11 -8.62 12.51 12.60
C ASP A 11 -9.81 12.36 11.66
N GLY A 12 -9.63 11.76 10.48
CA GLY A 12 -10.65 11.59 9.47
C GLY A 12 -10.99 12.84 8.68
N THR A 13 -10.18 13.91 8.79
CA THR A 13 -10.36 15.14 8.00
C THR A 13 -9.43 15.19 6.80
N THR A 14 -9.82 15.98 5.80
CA THR A 14 -8.97 16.30 4.65
C THR A 14 -9.13 17.75 4.24
N VAL A 15 -8.09 18.32 3.64
CA VAL A 15 -8.15 19.67 3.08
C VAL A 15 -8.37 19.58 1.58
N LEU A 16 -9.46 20.19 1.12
CA LEU A 16 -9.79 20.31 -0.28
C LEU A 16 -9.42 21.71 -0.78
N LYS A 17 -8.56 21.78 -1.79
CA LYS A 17 -8.15 23.04 -2.41
C LYS A 17 -8.77 23.15 -3.81
N CYS A 18 -9.49 24.24 -4.06
CA CYS A 18 -10.08 24.45 -5.37
C CYS A 18 -9.00 24.78 -6.42
N PRO A 19 -8.93 24.05 -7.57
CA PRO A 19 -7.93 24.31 -8.59
C PRO A 19 -8.18 25.61 -9.38
N TYR A 20 -9.34 26.23 -9.22
CA TYR A 20 -9.71 27.41 -9.98
C TYR A 20 -9.54 28.72 -9.21
N CYS A 21 -9.78 28.71 -7.90
CA CYS A 21 -9.68 29.91 -7.06
C CYS A 21 -8.75 29.76 -5.86
N ASN A 22 -8.09 28.61 -5.71
CA ASN A 22 -7.19 28.26 -4.62
C ASN A 22 -7.85 28.29 -3.21
N HIS A 23 -9.16 28.48 -3.11
CA HIS A 23 -9.86 28.40 -1.82
C HIS A 23 -9.70 27.01 -1.21
N ALA A 24 -9.25 26.95 0.03
CA ALA A 24 -9.05 25.71 0.79
C ALA A 24 -10.08 25.60 1.92
N ARG A 25 -10.63 24.40 2.10
CA ARG A 25 -11.55 24.10 3.21
C ARG A 25 -11.24 22.74 3.79
N SER A 26 -11.36 22.59 5.10
CA SER A 26 -11.29 21.31 5.78
C SER A 26 -12.68 20.66 5.79
N VAL A 27 -12.75 19.36 5.48
CA VAL A 27 -13.97 18.56 5.49
C VAL A 27 -13.73 17.24 6.20
N SER A 28 -14.76 16.76 6.93
CA SER A 28 -14.71 15.44 7.54
C SER A 28 -15.12 14.38 6.50
N VAL A 29 -14.28 13.34 6.36
CA VAL A 29 -14.56 12.22 5.46
C VAL A 29 -15.65 11.30 5.99
N ALA A 30 -15.90 11.32 7.32
CA ALA A 30 -17.00 10.57 7.95
C ALA A 30 -18.39 10.98 7.42
N ILE A 31 -18.53 12.21 6.93
CA ILE A 31 -19.77 12.72 6.33
C ILE A 31 -19.98 12.14 4.92
N LEU A 32 -18.92 11.68 4.28
CA LEU A 32 -18.95 11.02 2.98
C LEU A 32 -19.29 9.53 3.17
N LYS A 33 -20.57 9.25 3.42
CA LYS A 33 -21.12 7.92 3.79
C LYS A 33 -20.86 6.80 2.76
N GLU A 34 -20.19 7.09 1.67
CA GLU A 34 -19.85 6.10 0.65
C GLU A 34 -18.32 6.00 0.49
N LYS A 35 -17.80 4.79 0.51
CA LYS A 35 -16.39 4.44 0.24
C LYS A 35 -15.92 4.77 -1.18
N LYS A 36 -16.39 5.86 -1.75
CA LYS A 36 -15.99 6.33 -3.08
C LYS A 36 -14.64 7.02 -2.96
N LYS A 37 -13.64 6.46 -3.61
CA LYS A 37 -12.31 7.07 -3.68
C LYS A 37 -12.31 8.41 -4.42
N VAL A 38 -13.27 8.63 -5.32
CA VAL A 38 -13.41 9.85 -6.10
C VAL A 38 -14.70 10.56 -5.73
N ILE A 39 -14.57 11.79 -5.27
CA ILE A 39 -15.69 12.66 -4.94
C ILE A 39 -15.74 13.87 -5.87
N ARG A 40 -16.95 14.34 -6.18
CA ARG A 40 -17.15 15.59 -6.90
C ARG A 40 -17.50 16.69 -5.92
N VAL A 41 -16.75 17.78 -5.99
CA VAL A 41 -16.85 18.90 -5.06
C VAL A 41 -17.24 20.17 -5.82
N LYS A 42 -18.23 20.90 -5.30
CA LYS A 42 -18.58 22.25 -5.78
C LYS A 42 -17.95 23.30 -4.85
N CYS A 43 -17.19 24.20 -5.42
CA CYS A 43 -16.57 25.31 -4.69
C CYS A 43 -17.52 26.51 -4.56
N SER A 44 -17.24 27.39 -3.61
CA SER A 44 -17.92 28.70 -3.48
C SER A 44 -17.76 29.59 -4.73
N CYS A 45 -16.69 29.39 -5.52
CA CYS A 45 -16.52 30.03 -6.84
C CYS A 45 -17.42 29.44 -7.93
N GLN A 46 -18.39 28.58 -7.57
CA GLN A 46 -19.38 27.92 -8.44
C GLN A 46 -18.83 26.82 -9.36
N LYS A 47 -17.51 26.66 -9.48
CA LYS A 47 -16.88 25.60 -10.28
C LYS A 47 -16.85 24.27 -9.54
N SER A 48 -17.06 23.18 -10.31
CA SER A 48 -16.97 21.82 -9.79
C SER A 48 -15.67 21.15 -10.22
N TYR A 49 -15.10 20.33 -9.34
CA TYR A 49 -13.89 19.56 -9.61
C TYR A 49 -13.96 18.19 -8.94
N SER A 50 -13.16 17.25 -9.42
CA SER A 50 -13.09 15.89 -8.86
C SER A 50 -11.86 15.75 -7.97
N VAL A 51 -12.04 15.07 -6.85
CA VAL A 51 -10.98 14.81 -5.87
C VAL A 51 -10.89 13.30 -5.64
N ASN A 52 -9.69 12.77 -5.80
CA ASN A 52 -9.38 11.39 -5.41
C ASN A 52 -8.89 11.39 -3.96
N LEU A 53 -9.67 10.75 -3.08
CA LEU A 53 -9.34 10.65 -1.66
C LEU A 53 -8.34 9.51 -1.43
N GLU A 54 -7.20 9.85 -0.86
CA GLU A 54 -6.25 8.86 -0.39
C GLU A 54 -6.51 8.54 1.07
N LEU A 55 -7.16 7.41 1.31
CA LEU A 55 -7.53 6.93 2.65
C LEU A 55 -6.40 6.17 3.34
N ARG A 56 -5.28 5.96 2.68
CA ARG A 56 -4.14 5.24 3.22
C ARG A 56 -3.43 6.11 4.25
N LYS A 57 -3.22 5.57 5.43
CA LYS A 57 -2.50 6.25 6.51
C LYS A 57 -1.00 6.43 6.21
N GLN A 58 -0.45 5.60 5.33
CA GLN A 58 0.98 5.58 5.05
C GLN A 58 1.25 5.72 3.55
N PHE A 59 2.32 6.46 3.24
CA PHE A 59 2.82 6.60 1.88
C PHE A 59 3.28 5.24 1.33
N ARG A 60 2.94 4.97 0.08
CA ARG A 60 3.43 3.79 -0.64
C ARG A 60 4.31 4.21 -1.80
N LYS A 61 5.52 3.72 -1.80
CA LYS A 61 6.47 3.89 -2.89
C LYS A 61 6.29 2.77 -3.91
N ASN A 62 6.17 3.13 -5.18
CA ASN A 62 6.23 2.15 -6.26
C ASN A 62 7.63 1.56 -6.32
N ALA A 63 7.73 0.26 -6.54
CA ALA A 63 8.97 -0.48 -6.56
C ALA A 63 8.96 -1.55 -7.65
N ASN A 64 10.12 -2.09 -7.94
CA ASN A 64 10.31 -3.23 -8.83
C ASN A 64 11.48 -4.07 -8.29
N LEU A 65 11.24 -4.74 -7.14
CA LEU A 65 12.27 -5.41 -6.37
C LEU A 65 12.06 -6.92 -6.42
N ARG A 66 13.12 -7.64 -6.73
CA ARG A 66 13.10 -9.10 -6.74
C ARG A 66 13.17 -9.64 -5.32
N GLY A 67 12.41 -10.69 -5.07
CA GLY A 67 12.40 -11.37 -3.78
C GLY A 67 11.80 -12.77 -3.86
N SER A 68 11.56 -13.30 -2.68
CA SER A 68 10.95 -14.61 -2.51
C SER A 68 10.05 -14.62 -1.27
N TYR A 69 9.17 -15.60 -1.20
CA TYR A 69 8.34 -15.84 -0.01
C TYR A 69 8.37 -17.30 0.39
N ILE A 70 8.14 -17.54 1.68
CA ILE A 70 7.84 -18.84 2.25
C ILE A 70 6.49 -18.70 2.94
N ASN A 71 5.53 -19.54 2.55
CA ASN A 71 4.19 -19.54 3.14
C ASN A 71 4.18 -20.42 4.39
N GLN A 72 4.01 -19.82 5.55
CA GLN A 72 4.00 -20.51 6.83
C GLN A 72 2.66 -21.20 7.12
N SER A 73 1.61 -20.82 6.38
CA SER A 73 0.25 -21.34 6.56
C SER A 73 -0.09 -22.53 5.67
N GLN A 74 0.72 -22.79 4.63
CA GLN A 74 0.43 -23.83 3.65
C GLN A 74 1.65 -24.72 3.37
N GLN A 75 1.37 -26.00 3.22
CA GLN A 75 2.36 -27.05 2.91
C GLN A 75 1.91 -27.85 1.69
N ASP A 76 2.87 -28.45 1.00
CA ASP A 76 2.60 -29.43 -0.05
C ASP A 76 2.26 -30.81 0.56
N ASP A 77 1.94 -31.78 -0.29
CA ASP A 77 1.58 -33.15 0.11
C ASP A 77 2.70 -33.89 0.87
N ARG A 78 3.93 -33.37 0.83
CA ARG A 78 5.11 -33.89 1.54
C ARG A 78 5.36 -33.17 2.86
N GLY A 79 4.54 -32.18 3.22
CA GLY A 79 4.72 -31.36 4.40
C GLY A 79 5.78 -30.25 4.25
N VAL A 80 6.18 -29.92 3.01
CA VAL A 80 7.11 -28.83 2.73
C VAL A 80 6.34 -27.52 2.56
N LEU A 81 6.78 -26.46 3.22
CA LEU A 81 6.17 -25.13 3.12
C LEU A 81 6.21 -24.65 1.67
N LEU A 82 5.08 -24.11 1.19
CA LEU A 82 5.00 -23.53 -0.14
C LEU A 82 5.86 -22.27 -0.20
N GLN A 83 6.59 -22.11 -1.29
CA GLN A 83 7.50 -20.99 -1.51
C GLN A 83 7.53 -20.60 -2.98
N GLY A 84 7.97 -19.40 -3.26
CA GLY A 84 8.07 -18.92 -4.64
C GLY A 84 8.84 -17.61 -4.76
N LYS A 85 9.09 -17.24 -6.01
CA LYS A 85 9.72 -15.95 -6.36
C LYS A 85 8.64 -14.89 -6.56
N ILE A 86 8.98 -13.66 -6.23
CA ILE A 86 8.10 -12.50 -6.30
C ILE A 86 8.82 -11.28 -6.86
N VAL A 87 8.02 -10.32 -7.28
CA VAL A 87 8.47 -8.95 -7.57
C VAL A 87 7.66 -8.00 -6.72
N VAL A 88 8.31 -7.29 -5.79
CA VAL A 88 7.66 -6.27 -4.97
C VAL A 88 7.31 -5.07 -5.85
N ARG A 89 6.06 -4.68 -5.85
CA ARG A 89 5.51 -3.61 -6.70
C ARG A 89 5.26 -2.31 -5.94
N ASP A 90 4.92 -2.41 -4.68
CA ASP A 90 4.76 -1.26 -3.81
C ASP A 90 5.19 -1.58 -2.38
N LEU A 91 5.64 -0.57 -1.66
CA LEU A 91 6.26 -0.69 -0.35
C LEU A 91 5.92 0.50 0.52
N SER A 92 5.56 0.24 1.77
CA SER A 92 5.30 1.24 2.81
C SER A 92 5.92 0.83 4.14
N MET A 93 5.84 1.69 5.14
CA MET A 93 6.26 1.34 6.51
C MET A 93 5.40 0.25 7.16
N GLY A 94 4.17 0.06 6.71
CA GLY A 94 3.22 -0.89 7.30
C GLY A 94 2.99 -2.17 6.51
N GLY A 95 3.49 -2.26 5.27
CA GLY A 95 3.26 -3.43 4.42
C GLY A 95 3.83 -3.30 3.03
N LEU A 96 3.55 -4.29 2.21
CA LEU A 96 4.01 -4.34 0.83
C LEU A 96 2.98 -5.03 -0.08
N GLY A 97 3.07 -4.70 -1.36
CA GLY A 97 2.37 -5.42 -2.42
C GLY A 97 3.37 -6.04 -3.38
N PHE A 98 3.13 -7.26 -3.80
CA PHE A 98 3.98 -7.97 -4.74
C PHE A 98 3.18 -8.77 -5.76
N GLU A 99 3.83 -9.13 -6.86
CA GLU A 99 3.32 -10.10 -7.82
C GLU A 99 4.11 -11.40 -7.72
N THR A 100 3.41 -12.53 -7.77
CA THR A 100 4.04 -13.85 -7.83
C THR A 100 4.57 -14.13 -9.24
N MET A 101 5.74 -14.75 -9.31
CA MET A 101 6.32 -15.25 -10.57
C MET A 101 5.86 -16.69 -10.77
N GLY A 102 4.68 -16.88 -11.36
CA GLY A 102 4.09 -18.18 -11.58
C GLY A 102 2.68 -18.27 -11.02
N LYS A 103 2.19 -19.50 -10.79
CA LYS A 103 0.84 -19.73 -10.24
C LYS A 103 0.79 -19.24 -8.79
N CYS A 104 -0.17 -18.37 -8.50
CA CYS A 104 -0.41 -17.90 -7.13
C CYS A 104 -1.30 -18.91 -6.39
N THR A 105 -0.76 -19.48 -5.31
CA THR A 105 -1.50 -20.36 -4.37
C THR A 105 -1.76 -19.69 -3.04
N ILE A 106 -1.31 -18.44 -2.88
CA ILE A 106 -1.47 -17.64 -1.68
C ILE A 106 -2.93 -17.25 -1.49
N GLN A 107 -3.40 -17.31 -0.25
CA GLN A 107 -4.76 -16.95 0.13
C GLN A 107 -4.77 -15.81 1.15
N PRO A 108 -5.87 -15.03 1.25
CA PRO A 108 -6.03 -14.08 2.34
C PRO A 108 -5.84 -14.75 3.71
N GLU A 109 -5.25 -14.02 4.66
CA GLU A 109 -4.89 -14.46 6.01
C GLU A 109 -3.70 -15.41 6.10
N ASP A 110 -3.10 -15.81 4.97
CA ASP A 110 -1.84 -16.54 5.00
C ASP A 110 -0.73 -15.70 5.66
N GLU A 111 0.10 -16.35 6.46
CA GLU A 111 1.33 -15.77 7.01
C GLU A 111 2.53 -16.13 6.14
N LEU A 112 3.24 -15.12 5.68
CA LEU A 112 4.39 -15.28 4.81
C LEU A 112 5.65 -14.70 5.46
N GLU A 113 6.76 -15.37 5.25
CA GLU A 113 8.08 -14.78 5.40
C GLU A 113 8.54 -14.28 4.03
N VAL A 114 8.72 -12.98 3.87
CA VAL A 114 9.10 -12.34 2.60
C VAL A 114 10.51 -11.79 2.72
N THR A 115 11.34 -12.10 1.73
CA THR A 115 12.70 -11.58 1.61
C THR A 115 12.85 -10.91 0.25
N PHE A 116 13.34 -9.67 0.22
CA PHE A 116 13.59 -8.92 -1.00
C PHE A 116 14.81 -8.01 -0.86
N THR A 117 15.36 -7.60 -1.98
CA THR A 117 16.54 -6.73 -2.02
C THR A 117 16.13 -5.34 -2.52
N LEU A 118 16.47 -4.30 -1.76
CA LEU A 118 16.30 -2.91 -2.17
C LEU A 118 17.25 -2.56 -3.31
N ASP A 119 16.80 -1.65 -4.17
CA ASP A 119 17.63 -1.04 -5.22
C ASP A 119 18.35 0.22 -4.71
N ASP A 120 18.75 0.19 -3.46
CA ASP A 120 19.60 1.19 -2.83
C ASP A 120 21.11 0.94 -3.12
N GLN A 121 21.96 1.89 -2.70
CA GLN A 121 23.41 1.80 -2.92
C GLN A 121 24.06 0.57 -2.28
N HIS A 122 23.44 0.03 -1.23
CA HIS A 122 23.96 -1.11 -0.46
C HIS A 122 23.33 -2.44 -0.84
N SER A 123 22.35 -2.45 -1.78
CA SER A 123 21.56 -3.65 -2.10
C SER A 123 21.04 -4.33 -0.82
N SER A 124 20.46 -3.53 0.05
CA SER A 124 20.02 -3.97 1.38
C SER A 124 18.98 -5.08 1.28
N VAL A 125 19.20 -6.18 1.97
CA VAL A 125 18.27 -7.30 2.04
C VAL A 125 17.29 -7.07 3.19
N ILE A 126 16.01 -7.09 2.86
CA ILE A 126 14.91 -6.92 3.81
C ILE A 126 14.20 -8.26 3.99
N LYS A 127 14.02 -8.67 5.23
CA LYS A 127 13.25 -9.84 5.62
C LYS A 127 12.12 -9.43 6.56
N LYS A 128 10.88 -9.74 6.18
CA LYS A 128 9.69 -9.36 6.95
C LYS A 128 8.69 -10.51 7.04
N TRP A 129 8.06 -10.59 8.19
CA TRP A 129 6.86 -11.40 8.39
C TRP A 129 5.64 -10.59 8.02
N VAL A 130 4.77 -11.16 7.21
CA VAL A 130 3.59 -10.47 6.69
C VAL A 130 2.36 -11.35 6.78
N GLU A 131 1.20 -10.72 6.95
CA GLU A 131 -0.11 -11.34 6.81
C GLU A 131 -0.75 -10.84 5.52
N VAL A 132 -1.25 -11.77 4.72
CA VAL A 132 -1.93 -11.47 3.47
C VAL A 132 -3.29 -10.84 3.74
N ARG A 133 -3.55 -9.67 3.17
CA ARG A 133 -4.81 -8.95 3.30
C ARG A 133 -5.69 -9.05 2.06
N ILE A 134 -5.07 -9.07 0.87
CA ILE A 134 -5.78 -9.07 -0.39
C ILE A 134 -5.01 -9.88 -1.43
N VAL A 135 -5.75 -10.64 -2.25
CA VAL A 135 -5.21 -11.36 -3.41
C VAL A 135 -6.05 -11.01 -4.63
N ARG A 136 -5.38 -10.53 -5.67
CA ARG A 136 -6.01 -10.19 -6.97
C ARG A 136 -5.18 -10.77 -8.10
N GLY A 137 -5.57 -11.92 -8.63
CA GLY A 137 -4.77 -12.64 -9.62
C GLY A 137 -3.39 -12.98 -9.07
N LYS A 138 -2.33 -12.45 -9.67
CA LYS A 138 -0.94 -12.61 -9.20
C LYS A 138 -0.52 -11.58 -8.15
N TYR A 139 -1.28 -10.49 -7.98
CA TYR A 139 -0.99 -9.44 -7.02
C TYR A 139 -1.46 -9.83 -5.62
N VAL A 140 -0.56 -9.67 -4.64
CA VAL A 140 -0.80 -9.97 -3.22
C VAL A 140 -0.44 -8.73 -2.40
N GLY A 141 -1.40 -8.21 -1.65
CA GLY A 141 -1.21 -7.11 -0.70
C GLY A 141 -1.11 -7.62 0.72
N CYS A 142 -0.07 -7.20 1.44
CA CYS A 142 0.26 -7.70 2.78
C CYS A 142 0.51 -6.58 3.77
N GLU A 143 0.25 -6.88 5.04
CA GLU A 143 0.61 -6.04 6.18
C GLU A 143 1.75 -6.68 6.98
N PHE A 144 2.70 -5.89 7.47
CA PHE A 144 3.77 -6.39 8.34
C PHE A 144 3.20 -6.78 9.71
N THR A 145 3.47 -8.00 10.16
CA THR A 145 2.97 -8.51 11.46
C THR A 145 3.77 -7.97 12.64
N HIS A 146 5.04 -7.61 12.43
CA HIS A 146 5.93 -6.99 13.41
C HIS A 146 6.20 -5.53 13.02
N ALA A 147 5.13 -4.74 12.85
CA ALA A 147 5.20 -3.35 12.38
C ALA A 147 5.99 -2.42 13.32
N ASN A 148 6.19 -2.82 14.58
CA ASN A 148 6.94 -2.03 15.58
C ASN A 148 8.46 -2.24 15.51
N GLU A 149 8.94 -3.20 14.74
CA GLU A 149 10.38 -3.36 14.50
C GLU A 149 10.83 -2.31 13.49
N TYR A 150 11.62 -1.36 13.97
CA TYR A 150 12.20 -0.34 13.13
C TYR A 150 13.26 -0.95 12.21
N ASP A 151 13.03 -0.86 10.91
CA ASP A 151 14.00 -1.22 9.88
C ASP A 151 14.60 0.05 9.29
N LYS A 152 15.84 0.33 9.65
CA LYS A 152 16.54 1.55 9.23
C LYS A 152 16.70 1.63 7.70
N ALA A 153 17.07 0.53 7.04
CA ALA A 153 17.24 0.51 5.60
C ALA A 153 15.91 0.76 4.87
N LEU A 154 14.84 0.14 5.32
CA LEU A 154 13.50 0.37 4.80
C LEU A 154 13.03 1.82 5.04
N GLY A 155 13.26 2.35 6.23
CA GLY A 155 12.92 3.73 6.57
C GLY A 155 13.60 4.74 5.64
N PHE A 156 14.89 4.61 5.41
CA PHE A 156 15.63 5.46 4.47
C PHE A 156 15.16 5.30 3.03
N TYR A 157 14.92 4.08 2.60
CA TYR A 157 14.43 3.78 1.24
C TYR A 157 13.08 4.44 0.93
N LEU A 158 12.21 4.56 1.95
CA LEU A 158 10.87 5.14 1.81
C LEU A 158 10.83 6.67 1.97
N LEU A 159 11.95 7.31 2.32
CA LEU A 159 12.02 8.78 2.31
C LEU A 159 11.77 9.31 0.88
N PRO A 160 11.00 10.39 0.76
CA PRO A 160 10.72 11.02 -0.53
C PRO A 160 11.96 11.66 -1.17
#